data_6e352b20ec27ee939a9d5a650048b907
#
_entry.id   6e352b20ec27ee939a9d5a650048b907
#
_cell.length_a   1.000
_cell.length_b   1.000
_cell.length_c   1.000
_cell.angle_alpha   90.00
_cell.angle_beta   90.00
_cell.angle_gamma   90.00
#
_symmetry.space_group_name_H-M   'P 1'
#
loop_
_entity.id
_entity.type
_entity.pdbx_description
1 polymer ?
#
loop_
_entity_poly.entity_id
_entity_poly.type
_entity_poly.pdbx_seq_one_letter_code
_entity_poly.pdbx_strand_id
1 'polypeptide(L)'
;MLDANLKTQLKAYLEKVSQPFEIVASLDDSDKSRELLGLLQDIVGLTDKITLKTDGSDARKPSFSLNRPGADIGLRFAGIPMGHEFTSLVLALLQVGGHPSKLDADVIEQVKGIEGTFEFETYFSLSCQNCPDVVQALNLMAVLNPNIRHVAIDGALFQDEVETRQIMSVPSIYLNGEVFGQGRMGVEEILAKIDTGAAARDAEKLTARDAFDVLVVGGGPAGAAAA
;
A
#
# COMPACT_ATOMS: atom_id res chain seq x y z
N MET A 1 12.80 9.41 16.23
CA MET A 1 12.45 8.58 17.40
C MET A 1 11.02 8.90 17.79
N LEU A 2 10.25 7.87 18.11
CA LEU A 2 8.87 8.01 18.56
C LEU A 2 8.84 8.55 20.01
N ASP A 3 7.92 9.47 20.31
CA ASP A 3 7.68 9.88 21.68
C ASP A 3 6.98 8.75 22.48
N ALA A 4 6.90 8.91 23.80
CA ALA A 4 6.35 7.88 24.69
C ALA A 4 4.87 7.58 24.42
N ASN A 5 4.08 8.59 24.02
CA ASN A 5 2.67 8.43 23.72
C ASN A 5 2.46 7.62 22.43
N LEU A 6 3.18 7.99 21.35
CA LEU A 6 3.17 7.24 20.08
C LEU A 6 3.65 5.80 20.28
N LYS A 7 4.69 5.57 21.09
CA LYS A 7 5.15 4.19 21.42
C LYS A 7 4.05 3.39 22.12
N THR A 8 3.34 3.98 23.06
CA THR A 8 2.25 3.30 23.76
C THR A 8 1.11 2.96 22.82
N GLN A 9 0.71 3.89 21.96
CA GLN A 9 -0.35 3.66 20.97
C GLN A 9 0.08 2.61 19.94
N LEU A 10 1.30 2.73 19.40
CA LEU A 10 1.80 1.77 18.41
C LEU A 10 1.91 0.36 19.00
N LYS A 11 2.37 0.23 20.25
CA LYS A 11 2.40 -1.06 20.93
C LYS A 11 1.02 -1.73 20.98
N ALA A 12 -0.02 -0.97 21.35
CA ALA A 12 -1.39 -1.48 21.38
C ALA A 12 -1.90 -1.92 19.98
N TYR A 13 -1.49 -1.22 18.91
CA TYR A 13 -1.78 -1.66 17.55
C TYR A 13 -1.02 -2.94 17.18
N LEU A 14 0.26 -3.04 17.52
CA LEU A 14 1.11 -4.19 17.21
C LEU A 14 0.70 -5.48 17.93
N GLU A 15 -0.08 -5.41 19.01
CA GLU A 15 -0.72 -6.59 19.62
C GLU A 15 -1.63 -7.36 18.64
N LYS A 16 -2.18 -6.66 17.63
CA LYS A 16 -3.02 -7.25 16.58
C LYS A 16 -2.25 -7.99 15.50
N VAL A 17 -0.93 -7.87 15.48
CA VAL A 17 -0.07 -8.65 14.58
C VAL A 17 -0.15 -10.11 14.99
N SER A 18 -0.55 -10.98 14.07
CA SER A 18 -0.75 -12.41 14.30
C SER A 18 0.36 -13.28 13.71
N GLN A 19 1.08 -12.75 12.72
CA GLN A 19 2.14 -13.46 12.00
C GLN A 19 3.45 -12.69 12.09
N PRO A 20 4.59 -13.37 12.29
CA PRO A 20 5.89 -12.71 12.29
C PRO A 20 6.24 -12.22 10.89
N PHE A 21 6.98 -11.10 10.83
CA PHE A 21 7.51 -10.55 9.59
C PHE A 21 8.83 -9.82 9.81
N GLU A 22 9.46 -9.43 8.72
CA GLU A 22 10.78 -8.81 8.72
C GLU A 22 10.72 -7.40 8.13
N ILE A 23 11.45 -6.49 8.74
CA ILE A 23 11.79 -5.19 8.16
C ILE A 23 13.22 -5.30 7.64
N VAL A 24 13.44 -5.03 6.35
CA VAL A 24 14.77 -5.04 5.74
C VAL A 24 15.12 -3.62 5.31
N ALA A 25 16.03 -2.99 6.04
CA ALA A 25 16.45 -1.62 5.81
C ALA A 25 17.68 -1.56 4.89
N SER A 26 17.62 -0.63 3.93
CA SER A 26 18.73 -0.24 3.06
C SER A 26 19.22 1.14 3.49
N LEU A 27 20.41 1.20 4.09
CA LEU A 27 20.93 2.38 4.75
C LEU A 27 22.29 2.78 4.15
N ASP A 28 22.64 4.03 4.33
CA ASP A 28 23.97 4.60 4.11
C ASP A 28 24.46 5.35 5.37
N ASP A 29 25.55 6.10 5.26
CA ASP A 29 26.13 6.83 6.39
C ASP A 29 25.47 8.19 6.68
N SER A 30 24.35 8.51 6.01
CA SER A 30 23.65 9.78 6.17
C SER A 30 22.92 9.92 7.50
N ASP A 31 22.66 11.17 7.92
CA ASP A 31 21.84 11.46 9.09
C ASP A 31 20.42 10.90 8.94
N LYS A 32 19.88 10.91 7.72
CA LYS A 32 18.55 10.37 7.42
C LYS A 32 18.50 8.85 7.57
N SER A 33 19.55 8.14 7.21
CA SER A 33 19.67 6.70 7.47
C SER A 33 19.73 6.40 8.97
N ARG A 34 20.43 7.21 9.74
CA ARG A 34 20.46 7.09 11.22
C ARG A 34 19.09 7.38 11.85
N GLU A 35 18.38 8.39 11.32
CA GLU A 35 17.03 8.74 11.77
C GLU A 35 16.05 7.58 11.48
N LEU A 36 16.06 7.02 10.25
CA LEU A 36 15.25 5.86 9.90
C LEU A 36 15.55 4.66 10.78
N LEU A 37 16.84 4.35 10.96
CA LEU A 37 17.25 3.23 11.81
C LEU A 37 16.71 3.36 13.23
N GLY A 38 16.76 4.56 13.81
CA GLY A 38 16.19 4.85 15.13
C GLY A 38 14.68 4.62 15.19
N LEU A 39 13.93 5.02 14.15
CA LEU A 39 12.49 4.75 14.04
C LEU A 39 12.21 3.24 13.98
N LEU A 40 12.94 2.50 13.14
CA LEU A 40 12.74 1.06 12.97
C LEU A 40 13.11 0.29 14.25
N GLN A 41 14.18 0.69 14.95
CA GLN A 41 14.55 0.12 16.25
C GLN A 41 13.47 0.38 17.31
N ASP A 42 12.88 1.58 17.34
CA ASP A 42 11.75 1.88 18.21
C ASP A 42 10.56 0.94 17.95
N ILE A 43 10.25 0.68 16.68
CA ILE A 43 9.14 -0.21 16.27
C ILE A 43 9.40 -1.64 16.71
N VAL A 44 10.55 -2.22 16.37
CA VAL A 44 10.83 -3.62 16.68
C VAL A 44 11.02 -3.84 18.20
N GLY A 45 11.40 -2.82 18.94
CA GLY A 45 11.47 -2.87 20.41
C GLY A 45 10.11 -2.96 21.10
N LEU A 46 8.98 -2.79 20.37
CA LEU A 46 7.63 -2.85 20.93
C LEU A 46 6.99 -4.25 20.84
N THR A 47 7.56 -5.16 20.03
CA THR A 47 7.00 -6.49 19.80
C THR A 47 8.12 -7.47 19.40
N ASP A 48 7.95 -8.73 19.76
CA ASP A 48 8.85 -9.84 19.38
C ASP A 48 8.51 -10.47 18.01
N LYS A 49 7.42 -9.99 17.38
CA LYS A 49 6.95 -10.52 16.10
C LYS A 49 7.59 -9.86 14.88
N ILE A 50 8.33 -8.78 15.07
CA ILE A 50 8.97 -8.03 13.98
C ILE A 50 10.49 -8.12 14.15
N THR A 51 11.17 -8.58 13.10
CA THR A 51 12.64 -8.65 13.06
C THR A 51 13.18 -7.53 12.16
N LEU A 52 14.24 -6.85 12.59
CA LEU A 52 14.94 -5.83 11.79
C LEU A 52 16.23 -6.42 11.21
N LYS A 53 16.38 -6.29 9.90
CA LYS A 53 17.62 -6.54 9.15
C LYS A 53 18.10 -5.23 8.53
N THR A 54 19.41 -5.01 8.47
CA THR A 54 20.02 -3.79 7.93
C THR A 54 20.94 -4.06 6.74
N ASP A 55 20.77 -5.20 6.12
CA ASP A 55 21.54 -5.69 4.97
C ASP A 55 20.81 -5.50 3.63
N GLY A 56 19.80 -4.64 3.60
CA GLY A 56 19.09 -4.28 2.39
C GLY A 56 19.99 -3.60 1.36
N SER A 57 19.70 -3.84 0.07
CA SER A 57 20.51 -3.39 -1.07
C SER A 57 19.75 -2.48 -2.03
N ASP A 58 18.67 -1.84 -1.59
CA ASP A 58 17.93 -0.90 -2.44
C ASP A 58 18.79 0.29 -2.85
N ALA A 59 18.58 0.76 -4.08
CA ALA A 59 19.29 1.93 -4.60
C ALA A 59 18.88 3.22 -3.87
N ARG A 60 17.60 3.33 -3.47
CA ARG A 60 17.10 4.46 -2.68
C ARG A 60 17.46 4.24 -1.21
N LYS A 61 18.26 5.17 -0.67
CA LYS A 61 18.68 5.16 0.74
C LYS A 61 18.42 6.53 1.38
N PRO A 62 17.81 6.59 2.56
CA PRO A 62 17.30 5.48 3.35
C PRO A 62 15.98 4.89 2.82
N SER A 63 15.84 3.58 2.90
CA SER A 63 14.59 2.90 2.58
C SER A 63 14.45 1.61 3.40
N PHE A 64 13.26 1.02 3.41
CA PHE A 64 13.03 -0.30 3.99
C PHE A 64 11.88 -1.01 3.29
N SER A 65 11.93 -2.34 3.28
CA SER A 65 10.83 -3.19 2.85
C SER A 65 10.23 -3.94 4.04
N LEU A 66 8.96 -4.30 3.90
CA LEU A 66 8.24 -5.17 4.82
C LEU A 66 8.04 -6.51 4.14
N ASN A 67 8.61 -7.58 4.70
CA ASN A 67 8.64 -8.91 4.09
C ASN A 67 8.11 -9.96 5.04
N ARG A 68 7.44 -10.97 4.52
CA ARG A 68 7.18 -12.20 5.28
C ARG A 68 8.43 -13.06 5.30
N PRO A 69 8.65 -13.91 6.32
CA PRO A 69 9.82 -14.76 6.36
C PRO A 69 9.97 -15.58 5.08
N GLY A 70 11.08 -15.37 4.38
CA GLY A 70 11.38 -16.05 3.12
C GLY A 70 10.64 -15.55 1.88
N ALA A 71 9.87 -14.46 1.96
CA ALA A 71 9.12 -13.90 0.84
C ALA A 71 9.19 -12.36 0.80
N ASP A 72 9.71 -11.80 -0.28
CA ASP A 72 9.58 -10.38 -0.60
C ASP A 72 8.17 -10.13 -1.13
N ILE A 73 7.37 -9.40 -0.37
CA ILE A 73 5.99 -9.07 -0.75
C ILE A 73 5.88 -7.81 -1.61
N GLY A 74 7.00 -7.17 -1.92
CA GLY A 74 7.04 -6.00 -2.80
C GLY A 74 6.52 -4.70 -2.19
N LEU A 75 6.43 -4.60 -0.86
CA LEU A 75 6.03 -3.39 -0.15
C LEU A 75 7.24 -2.67 0.41
N ARG A 76 7.43 -1.40 0.02
CA ARG A 76 8.59 -0.60 0.40
C ARG A 76 8.24 0.85 0.69
N PHE A 77 8.98 1.43 1.62
CA PHE A 77 9.05 2.87 1.85
C PHE A 77 10.46 3.37 1.57
N ALA A 78 10.59 4.35 0.69
CA ALA A 78 11.81 5.10 0.46
C ALA A 78 11.68 6.45 1.17
N GLY A 79 12.35 6.59 2.31
CA GLY A 79 12.25 7.70 3.22
C GLY A 79 11.79 7.30 4.63
N ILE A 80 11.34 8.29 5.39
CA ILE A 80 10.94 8.14 6.79
C ILE A 80 9.43 8.48 6.89
N PRO A 81 8.52 7.48 6.89
CA PRO A 81 7.07 7.71 6.84
C PRO A 81 6.53 8.21 8.19
N MET A 82 6.74 9.50 8.43
CA MET A 82 6.22 10.24 9.57
C MET A 82 5.14 11.24 9.11
N GLY A 83 4.73 12.17 9.96
CA GLY A 83 3.67 13.11 9.63
C GLY A 83 2.38 12.37 9.24
N HIS A 84 1.77 12.76 8.12
CA HIS A 84 0.55 12.12 7.62
C HIS A 84 0.75 10.66 7.19
N GLU A 85 1.98 10.27 6.77
CA GLU A 85 2.28 8.90 6.35
C GLU A 85 2.54 7.93 7.51
N PHE A 86 2.61 8.40 8.75
CA PHE A 86 2.77 7.50 9.90
C PHE A 86 1.61 6.49 10.00
N THR A 87 0.39 6.91 9.69
CA THR A 87 -0.76 6.00 9.63
C THR A 87 -0.60 4.94 8.55
N SER A 88 -0.05 5.30 7.38
CA SER A 88 0.24 4.35 6.29
C SER A 88 1.27 3.30 6.72
N LEU A 89 2.31 3.71 7.45
CA LEU A 89 3.27 2.78 8.05
C LEU A 89 2.58 1.82 9.02
N VAL A 90 1.80 2.34 9.97
CA VAL A 90 1.10 1.51 10.99
C VAL A 90 0.18 0.49 10.32
N LEU A 91 -0.61 0.90 9.32
CA LEU A 91 -1.48 -0.03 8.59
C LEU A 91 -0.68 -1.08 7.81
N ALA A 92 0.43 -0.70 7.18
CA ALA A 92 1.30 -1.65 6.48
C ALA A 92 1.87 -2.71 7.43
N LEU A 93 2.36 -2.30 8.62
CA LEU A 93 2.84 -3.24 9.65
C LEU A 93 1.74 -4.23 10.08
N LEU A 94 0.52 -3.74 10.29
CA LEU A 94 -0.61 -4.58 10.67
C LEU A 94 -1.00 -5.57 9.57
N GLN A 95 -1.10 -5.11 8.33
CA GLN A 95 -1.54 -5.92 7.18
C GLN A 95 -0.51 -7.00 6.81
N VAL A 96 0.78 -6.65 6.80
CA VAL A 96 1.87 -7.62 6.61
C VAL A 96 1.89 -8.64 7.73
N GLY A 97 1.63 -8.19 8.96
CA GLY A 97 1.51 -9.02 10.17
C GLY A 97 0.21 -9.82 10.28
N GLY A 98 -0.60 -9.90 9.21
CA GLY A 98 -1.79 -10.77 9.14
C GLY A 98 -3.08 -10.17 9.68
N HIS A 99 -3.10 -8.86 10.01
CA HIS A 99 -4.36 -8.19 10.37
C HIS A 99 -5.23 -8.02 9.12
N PRO A 100 -6.52 -8.40 9.15
CA PRO A 100 -7.39 -8.33 7.99
C PRO A 100 -7.66 -6.88 7.57
N SER A 101 -7.83 -6.67 6.27
CA SER A 101 -8.28 -5.39 5.72
C SER A 101 -9.79 -5.19 5.99
N LYS A 102 -10.24 -3.95 5.85
CA LYS A 102 -11.65 -3.58 5.94
C LYS A 102 -12.34 -3.50 4.58
N LEU A 103 -11.65 -3.90 3.50
CA LEU A 103 -12.24 -3.94 2.17
C LEU A 103 -13.32 -5.02 2.09
N ASP A 104 -14.29 -4.79 1.22
CA ASP A 104 -15.31 -5.78 0.89
C ASP A 104 -14.68 -7.03 0.27
N ALA A 105 -15.26 -8.21 0.57
CA ALA A 105 -14.70 -9.48 0.12
C ALA A 105 -14.55 -9.56 -1.40
N ASP A 106 -15.49 -9.00 -2.16
CA ASP A 106 -15.46 -8.98 -3.62
C ASP A 106 -14.29 -8.14 -4.15
N VAL A 107 -13.98 -7.02 -3.51
CA VAL A 107 -12.82 -6.18 -3.87
C VAL A 107 -11.52 -6.91 -3.56
N ILE A 108 -11.44 -7.61 -2.43
CA ILE A 108 -10.26 -8.42 -2.07
C ILE A 108 -10.03 -9.51 -3.12
N GLU A 109 -11.07 -10.22 -3.54
CA GLU A 109 -10.96 -11.27 -4.56
C GLU A 109 -10.59 -10.69 -5.94
N GLN A 110 -11.08 -9.50 -6.29
CA GLN A 110 -10.66 -8.80 -7.50
C GLN A 110 -9.16 -8.47 -7.47
N VAL A 111 -8.66 -7.90 -6.36
CA VAL A 111 -7.23 -7.62 -6.20
C VAL A 111 -6.40 -8.90 -6.35
N LYS A 112 -6.80 -9.99 -5.69
CA LYS A 112 -6.09 -11.28 -5.76
C LYS A 112 -6.10 -11.88 -7.15
N GLY A 113 -7.17 -11.66 -7.92
CA GLY A 113 -7.37 -12.20 -9.26
C GLY A 113 -6.65 -11.43 -10.37
N ILE A 114 -5.97 -10.32 -10.07
CA ILE A 114 -5.23 -9.56 -11.08
C ILE A 114 -3.99 -10.34 -11.51
N GLU A 115 -3.87 -10.54 -12.82
CA GLU A 115 -2.72 -11.17 -13.47
C GLU A 115 -1.88 -10.12 -14.18
N GLY A 116 -0.58 -10.34 -14.26
CA GLY A 116 0.40 -9.44 -14.87
C GLY A 116 1.43 -8.99 -13.85
N THR A 117 2.25 -8.00 -14.20
CA THR A 117 3.26 -7.43 -13.32
C THR A 117 3.02 -5.93 -13.18
N PHE A 118 2.80 -5.49 -11.95
CA PHE A 118 2.47 -4.11 -11.65
C PHE A 118 3.46 -3.56 -10.61
N GLU A 119 4.34 -2.69 -11.06
CA GLU A 119 5.31 -2.00 -10.21
C GLU A 119 4.87 -0.55 -10.02
N PHE A 120 4.28 -0.26 -8.87
CA PHE A 120 3.82 1.08 -8.53
C PHE A 120 4.87 1.86 -7.74
N GLU A 121 5.01 3.12 -8.08
CA GLU A 121 5.77 4.12 -7.33
C GLU A 121 4.85 5.30 -7.01
N THR A 122 4.78 5.68 -5.74
CA THR A 122 3.99 6.84 -5.30
C THR A 122 4.88 7.86 -4.64
N TYR A 123 5.00 9.03 -5.25
CA TYR A 123 5.68 10.17 -4.62
C TYR A 123 4.73 10.90 -3.69
N PHE A 124 5.16 11.07 -2.46
CA PHE A 124 4.40 11.75 -1.41
C PHE A 124 5.20 12.85 -0.72
N SER A 125 4.53 13.63 0.12
CA SER A 125 5.12 14.57 1.08
C SER A 125 4.54 14.32 2.47
N LEU A 126 5.36 14.47 3.51
CA LEU A 126 4.94 14.26 4.90
C LEU A 126 3.80 15.20 5.35
N SER A 127 3.64 16.34 4.67
CA SER A 127 2.55 17.31 4.93
C SER A 127 1.32 17.11 4.02
N CYS A 128 1.34 16.16 3.10
CA CYS A 128 0.26 15.91 2.15
C CYS A 128 -0.86 15.13 2.83
N GLN A 129 -2.06 15.72 2.93
CA GLN A 129 -3.22 15.07 3.56
C GLN A 129 -3.89 14.01 2.69
N ASN A 130 -3.72 14.07 1.36
CA ASN A 130 -4.33 13.14 0.40
C ASN A 130 -3.42 11.97 0.03
N CYS A 131 -2.12 12.05 0.33
CA CYS A 131 -1.14 11.03 -0.01
C CYS A 131 -1.41 9.69 0.70
N PRO A 132 -1.80 9.67 1.99
CA PRO A 132 -2.03 8.41 2.69
C PRO A 132 -3.07 7.49 2.04
N ASP A 133 -4.11 8.03 1.41
CA ASP A 133 -5.15 7.20 0.79
C ASP A 133 -4.58 6.31 -0.33
N VAL A 134 -3.76 6.90 -1.19
CA VAL A 134 -3.10 6.16 -2.29
C VAL A 134 -2.04 5.20 -1.77
N VAL A 135 -1.19 5.66 -0.84
CA VAL A 135 -0.13 4.84 -0.25
C VAL A 135 -0.72 3.62 0.44
N GLN A 136 -1.78 3.80 1.23
CA GLN A 136 -2.46 2.70 1.92
C GLN A 136 -3.15 1.74 0.96
N ALA A 137 -3.80 2.26 -0.09
CA ALA A 137 -4.45 1.44 -1.11
C ALA A 137 -3.43 0.53 -1.81
N LEU A 138 -2.34 1.08 -2.32
CA LEU A 138 -1.31 0.33 -3.04
C LEU A 138 -0.51 -0.62 -2.12
N ASN A 139 -0.22 -0.22 -0.87
CA ASN A 139 0.37 -1.10 0.12
C ASN A 139 -0.51 -2.34 0.37
N LEU A 140 -1.81 -2.13 0.55
CA LEU A 140 -2.76 -3.23 0.76
C LEU A 140 -2.83 -4.15 -0.46
N MET A 141 -2.88 -3.58 -1.67
CA MET A 141 -2.89 -4.35 -2.91
C MET A 141 -1.62 -5.22 -3.05
N ALA A 142 -0.44 -4.70 -2.69
CA ALA A 142 0.81 -5.46 -2.68
C ALA A 142 0.81 -6.59 -1.64
N VAL A 143 0.18 -6.37 -0.47
CA VAL A 143 0.02 -7.44 0.55
C VAL A 143 -0.91 -8.57 0.07
N LEU A 144 -1.94 -8.23 -0.72
CA LEU A 144 -2.96 -9.17 -1.19
C LEU A 144 -2.56 -9.93 -2.45
N ASN A 145 -1.73 -9.35 -3.33
CA ASN A 145 -1.37 -9.94 -4.61
C ASN A 145 0.13 -9.79 -4.90
N PRO A 146 0.88 -10.89 -5.03
CA PRO A 146 2.32 -10.88 -5.27
C PRO A 146 2.72 -10.30 -6.65
N ASN A 147 1.77 -10.15 -7.56
CA ASN A 147 1.99 -9.51 -8.86
C ASN A 147 2.03 -7.98 -8.78
N ILE A 148 1.64 -7.42 -7.63
CA ILE A 148 1.61 -5.99 -7.37
C ILE A 148 2.72 -5.64 -6.40
N ARG A 149 3.61 -4.74 -6.80
CA ARG A 149 4.68 -4.19 -5.99
C ARG A 149 4.44 -2.71 -5.81
N HIS A 150 4.78 -2.18 -4.65
CA HIS A 150 4.61 -0.75 -4.36
C HIS A 150 5.80 -0.20 -3.58
N VAL A 151 6.30 0.95 -4.00
CA VAL A 151 7.21 1.79 -3.22
C VAL A 151 6.61 3.17 -3.02
N ALA A 152 6.47 3.55 -1.75
CA ALA A 152 6.10 4.90 -1.35
C ALA A 152 7.39 5.72 -1.16
N ILE A 153 7.52 6.85 -1.86
CA ILE A 153 8.75 7.63 -1.99
C ILE A 153 8.53 9.03 -1.42
N ASP A 154 9.31 9.42 -0.43
CA ASP A 154 9.34 10.78 0.08
C ASP A 154 10.05 11.71 -0.91
N GLY A 155 9.27 12.49 -1.66
CA GLY A 155 9.81 13.40 -2.68
C GLY A 155 10.79 14.43 -2.15
N ALA A 156 10.72 14.76 -0.85
CA ALA A 156 11.66 15.69 -0.24
C ALA A 156 13.07 15.08 -0.06
N LEU A 157 13.17 13.76 0.08
CA LEU A 157 14.47 13.06 0.18
C LEU A 157 15.03 12.65 -1.18
N PHE A 158 14.17 12.46 -2.18
CA PHE A 158 14.55 12.01 -3.52
C PHE A 158 14.25 13.09 -4.57
N GLN A 159 14.75 14.30 -4.32
CA GLN A 159 14.50 15.49 -5.18
C GLN A 159 14.98 15.31 -6.61
N ASP A 160 16.11 14.63 -6.83
CA ASP A 160 16.65 14.38 -8.17
C ASP A 160 15.65 13.56 -9.03
N GLU A 161 14.94 12.60 -8.42
CA GLU A 161 13.90 11.85 -9.11
C GLU A 161 12.68 12.73 -9.40
N VAL A 162 12.28 13.57 -8.44
CA VAL A 162 11.15 14.51 -8.57
C VAL A 162 11.43 15.51 -9.72
N GLU A 163 12.63 16.04 -9.78
CA GLU A 163 13.06 16.98 -10.84
C GLU A 163 13.13 16.28 -12.20
N THR A 164 13.76 15.10 -12.28
CA THR A 164 13.89 14.33 -13.52
C THR A 164 12.53 13.93 -14.10
N ARG A 165 11.58 13.58 -13.24
CA ARG A 165 10.21 13.22 -13.64
C ARG A 165 9.27 14.42 -13.75
N GLN A 166 9.75 15.63 -13.47
CA GLN A 166 8.96 16.87 -13.48
C GLN A 166 7.67 16.76 -12.63
N ILE A 167 7.78 16.19 -11.43
CA ILE A 167 6.66 16.03 -10.53
C ILE A 167 6.30 17.37 -9.89
N MET A 168 5.14 17.91 -10.25
CA MET A 168 4.66 19.22 -9.79
C MET A 168 3.71 19.16 -8.60
N SER A 169 3.18 18.00 -8.31
CA SER A 169 2.21 17.82 -7.22
C SER A 169 2.26 16.40 -6.67
N VAL A 170 1.80 16.21 -5.42
CA VAL A 170 1.70 14.92 -4.75
C VAL A 170 0.28 14.67 -4.24
N PRO A 171 -0.18 13.43 -4.23
CA PRO A 171 0.52 12.22 -4.67
C PRO A 171 0.61 12.13 -6.20
N SER A 172 1.77 11.74 -6.70
CA SER A 172 1.99 11.36 -8.11
C SER A 172 2.32 9.88 -8.18
N ILE A 173 1.61 9.16 -9.04
CA ILE A 173 1.64 7.70 -9.13
C ILE A 173 2.19 7.30 -10.49
N TYR A 174 3.15 6.39 -10.48
CA TYR A 174 3.72 5.76 -11.66
C TYR A 174 3.44 4.26 -11.62
N LEU A 175 3.22 3.68 -12.78
CA LEU A 175 3.07 2.25 -12.98
C LEU A 175 4.05 1.79 -14.05
N ASN A 176 4.92 0.85 -13.73
CA ASN A 176 5.94 0.31 -14.62
C ASN A 176 6.81 1.42 -15.27
N GLY A 177 7.09 2.49 -14.51
CA GLY A 177 7.87 3.64 -14.95
C GLY A 177 7.10 4.75 -15.66
N GLU A 178 5.86 4.53 -16.06
CA GLU A 178 5.00 5.49 -16.76
C GLU A 178 4.02 6.20 -15.81
N VAL A 179 3.62 7.42 -16.14
CA VAL A 179 2.65 8.18 -15.34
C VAL A 179 1.30 7.44 -15.32
N PHE A 180 0.88 7.05 -14.14
CA PHE A 180 -0.42 6.38 -13.94
C PHE A 180 -1.52 7.37 -13.53
N GLY A 181 -1.20 8.32 -12.68
CA GLY A 181 -2.15 9.32 -12.23
C GLY A 181 -1.61 10.24 -11.15
N GLN A 182 -2.42 11.20 -10.77
CA GLN A 182 -2.15 12.17 -9.70
C GLN A 182 -3.39 12.33 -8.82
N GLY A 183 -3.16 12.73 -7.58
CA GLY A 183 -4.23 12.97 -6.64
C GLY A 183 -4.68 11.71 -5.89
N ARG A 184 -5.70 11.88 -5.09
CA ARG A 184 -6.28 10.85 -4.23
C ARG A 184 -6.89 9.73 -5.06
N MET A 185 -6.56 8.48 -4.74
CA MET A 185 -7.18 7.28 -5.34
C MET A 185 -7.31 6.20 -4.28
N GLY A 186 -8.44 5.51 -4.28
CA GLY A 186 -8.68 4.31 -3.49
C GLY A 186 -8.43 3.03 -4.29
N VAL A 187 -8.54 1.87 -3.62
CA VAL A 187 -8.33 0.55 -4.24
C VAL A 187 -9.23 0.36 -5.45
N GLU A 188 -10.51 0.70 -5.36
CA GLU A 188 -11.49 0.51 -6.44
C GLU A 188 -11.16 1.35 -7.69
N GLU A 189 -10.69 2.59 -7.52
CA GLU A 189 -10.27 3.43 -8.64
C GLU A 189 -9.02 2.90 -9.32
N ILE A 190 -8.06 2.40 -8.54
CA ILE A 190 -6.85 1.77 -9.07
C ILE A 190 -7.22 0.50 -9.83
N LEU A 191 -8.07 -0.36 -9.25
CA LEU A 191 -8.58 -1.57 -9.89
C LEU A 191 -9.24 -1.26 -11.23
N ALA A 192 -10.14 -0.29 -11.27
CA ALA A 192 -10.85 0.10 -12.50
C ALA A 192 -9.90 0.50 -13.65
N LYS A 193 -8.69 0.98 -13.32
CA LYS A 193 -7.69 1.36 -14.31
C LYS A 193 -6.80 0.21 -14.77
N ILE A 194 -6.53 -0.79 -13.92
CA ILE A 194 -5.57 -1.87 -14.23
C ILE A 194 -6.24 -3.20 -14.56
N ASP A 195 -7.47 -3.41 -14.13
CA ASP A 195 -8.18 -4.68 -14.29
C ASP A 195 -8.90 -4.75 -15.66
N THR A 196 -8.12 -5.05 -16.69
CA THR A 196 -8.66 -5.25 -18.05
C THR A 196 -9.51 -6.51 -18.20
N GLY A 197 -9.48 -7.42 -17.22
CA GLY A 197 -10.26 -8.67 -17.21
C GLY A 197 -11.58 -8.58 -16.44
N ALA A 198 -11.89 -7.47 -15.79
CA ALA A 198 -13.09 -7.30 -14.97
C ALA A 198 -14.37 -7.59 -15.75
N ALA A 199 -14.49 -7.04 -16.95
CA ALA A 199 -15.68 -7.24 -17.81
C ALA A 199 -15.91 -8.71 -18.20
N ALA A 200 -14.84 -9.47 -18.44
CA ALA A 200 -14.92 -10.90 -18.76
C ALA A 200 -15.38 -11.73 -17.55
N ARG A 201 -14.81 -11.45 -16.36
CA ARG A 201 -15.20 -12.12 -15.11
C ARG A 201 -16.64 -11.79 -14.71
N ASP A 202 -17.08 -10.56 -14.90
CA ASP A 202 -18.46 -10.16 -14.63
C ASP A 202 -19.45 -10.82 -15.61
N ALA A 203 -19.07 -10.96 -16.88
CA ALA A 203 -19.86 -11.70 -17.86
C ALA A 203 -19.97 -13.19 -17.49
N GLU A 204 -18.88 -13.80 -17.01
CA GLU A 204 -18.89 -15.20 -16.56
C GLU A 204 -19.77 -15.39 -15.30
N LYS A 205 -19.68 -14.47 -14.34
CA LYS A 205 -20.57 -14.47 -13.16
C LYS A 205 -22.05 -14.33 -13.55
N LEU A 206 -22.36 -13.54 -14.58
CA LEU A 206 -23.72 -13.37 -15.08
C LEU A 206 -24.21 -14.63 -15.80
N THR A 207 -23.36 -15.29 -16.56
CA THR A 207 -23.73 -16.57 -17.25
C THR A 207 -23.87 -17.74 -16.29
N ALA A 208 -23.22 -17.70 -15.14
CA ALA A 208 -23.33 -18.73 -14.10
C ALA A 208 -24.58 -18.57 -13.19
N ARG A 209 -25.37 -17.51 -13.36
CA ARG A 209 -26.61 -17.32 -12.61
C ARG A 209 -27.75 -18.08 -13.25
N ASP A 210 -28.69 -18.55 -12.43
CA ASP A 210 -29.93 -19.13 -12.91
C ASP A 210 -30.73 -18.13 -13.75
N ALA A 211 -31.48 -18.64 -14.72
CA ALA A 211 -32.33 -17.80 -15.55
C ALA A 211 -33.40 -17.09 -14.70
N PHE A 212 -33.57 -15.81 -14.90
CA PHE A 212 -34.62 -15.04 -14.25
C PHE A 212 -35.83 -14.89 -15.19
N ASP A 213 -37.01 -14.98 -14.65
CA ASP A 213 -38.25 -14.70 -15.41
C ASP A 213 -38.38 -13.19 -15.75
N VAL A 214 -37.83 -12.34 -14.86
CA VAL A 214 -37.82 -10.88 -15.04
C VAL A 214 -36.49 -10.32 -14.52
N LEU A 215 -35.86 -9.48 -15.33
CA LEU A 215 -34.68 -8.71 -14.95
C LEU A 215 -35.03 -7.21 -14.94
N VAL A 216 -35.00 -6.58 -13.77
CA VAL A 216 -35.21 -5.14 -13.63
C VAL A 216 -33.85 -4.41 -13.69
N VAL A 217 -33.65 -3.56 -14.67
CA VAL A 217 -32.42 -2.78 -14.86
C VAL A 217 -32.64 -1.33 -14.49
N GLY A 218 -31.98 -0.87 -13.43
CA GLY A 218 -32.03 0.52 -12.97
C GLY A 218 -32.71 0.70 -11.61
N GLY A 219 -32.12 1.57 -10.76
CA GLY A 219 -32.63 1.93 -9.43
C GLY A 219 -33.49 3.19 -9.40
N GLY A 220 -33.94 3.68 -10.55
CA GLY A 220 -34.88 4.83 -10.66
C GLY A 220 -36.30 4.46 -10.24
N PRO A 221 -37.24 5.46 -10.16
CA PRO A 221 -38.60 5.21 -9.72
C PRO A 221 -39.35 4.15 -10.54
N ALA A 222 -39.08 4.05 -11.85
CA ALA A 222 -39.66 3.03 -12.72
C ALA A 222 -39.12 1.62 -12.45
N GLY A 223 -37.80 1.47 -12.19
CA GLY A 223 -37.18 0.21 -11.85
C GLY A 223 -37.60 -0.29 -10.46
N ALA A 224 -37.70 0.61 -9.48
CA ALA A 224 -38.17 0.29 -8.15
C ALA A 224 -39.67 -0.10 -8.08
N ALA A 225 -40.49 0.38 -9.05
CA ALA A 225 -41.91 0.01 -9.12
C ALA A 225 -42.15 -1.33 -9.84
N ALA A 226 -41.14 -1.83 -10.59
CA ALA A 226 -41.25 -3.09 -11.34
C ALA A 226 -40.61 -4.29 -10.56
N ALA A 227 -39.85 -4.03 -9.51
CA ALA A 227 -39.24 -5.02 -8.65
C ALA A 227 -40.14 -5.41 -7.48
#